data_afe4d3ad4eb7abb11a60267eb9e4d8d0
#
_entry.id   afe4d3ad4eb7abb11a60267eb9e4d8d0
#
_cell.length_a   1.000
_cell.length_b   1.000
_cell.length_c   1.000
_cell.angle_alpha   90.00
_cell.angle_beta   90.00
_cell.angle_gamma   90.00
#
_symmetry.space_group_name_H-M   'P 1'
#
loop_
_entity.id
_entity.type
_entity.pdbx_description
1 polymer ?
#
loop_
_entity_poly.entity_id
_entity_poly.type
_entity_poly.pdbx_seq_one_letter_code
_entity_poly.pdbx_strand_id
1 'polypeptide(L)'
;CIRDRKSIRGFSTGMQRQAEIILGMSTMPEVILLDESFDGLDPAKRNLIKNLLLEYMAEEECSVIISSHNLHDLADMCDHIALINGKSIVMDCSVDDISGSRCKFRLVFDRDLEESDFKDLDIRHFSKDGKIITLSANGDMDENEKKLQNMNPLMIEKFPLTLEEIFLEEMEGSDYDFKDIFGKTEEKK
;
A
#
# COMPACT_ATOMS: atom_id res chain seq x y z
N CYS A 1 1.36 -17.53 35.70
CA CYS A 1 1.11 -17.77 34.26
C CYS A 1 1.82 -19.06 33.81
N ILE A 2 1.14 -19.96 33.09
CA ILE A 2 1.68 -21.27 32.69
C ILE A 2 2.87 -21.16 31.71
N ARG A 3 3.13 -19.98 31.15
CA ARG A 3 4.15 -19.73 30.13
C ARG A 3 5.45 -19.12 30.66
N ASP A 4 5.51 -18.66 31.90
CA ASP A 4 6.63 -17.90 32.46
C ASP A 4 7.97 -18.67 32.50
N ARG A 5 7.94 -19.99 32.30
CA ARG A 5 9.14 -20.86 32.30
C ARG A 5 9.37 -21.59 30.98
N LYS A 6 8.60 -21.30 29.93
CA LYS A 6 8.81 -21.91 28.63
C LYS A 6 9.90 -21.17 27.86
N SER A 7 10.82 -21.95 27.28
CA SER A 7 11.82 -21.37 26.37
C SER A 7 11.15 -20.79 25.13
N ILE A 8 11.54 -19.60 24.69
CA ILE A 8 11.10 -18.94 23.45
C ILE A 8 11.33 -19.84 22.23
N ARG A 9 12.35 -20.73 22.27
CA ARG A 9 12.61 -21.69 21.21
C ARG A 9 11.46 -22.68 20.95
N GLY A 10 10.58 -22.87 21.91
CA GLY A 10 9.38 -23.69 21.79
C GLY A 10 8.12 -22.95 21.35
N PHE A 11 8.23 -21.67 21.03
CA PHE A 11 7.12 -20.85 20.55
C PHE A 11 6.90 -21.07 19.04
N SER A 12 5.66 -20.86 18.56
CA SER A 12 5.42 -20.75 17.13
C SER A 12 6.14 -19.52 16.57
N THR A 13 6.42 -19.49 15.27
CA THR A 13 7.09 -18.37 14.61
C THR A 13 6.45 -17.02 14.94
N GLY A 14 5.10 -16.94 14.85
CA GLY A 14 4.38 -15.73 15.21
C GLY A 14 4.52 -15.34 16.70
N MET A 15 4.61 -16.32 17.62
CA MET A 15 4.86 -16.03 19.05
C MET A 15 6.30 -15.59 19.29
N GLN A 16 7.25 -16.10 18.52
CA GLN A 16 8.66 -15.65 18.59
C GLN A 16 8.76 -14.20 18.13
N ARG A 17 8.15 -13.85 16.99
CA ARG A 17 8.09 -12.47 16.48
C ARG A 17 7.47 -11.50 17.48
N GLN A 18 6.33 -11.86 18.09
CA GLN A 18 5.73 -11.05 19.14
C GLN A 18 6.67 -10.84 20.32
N ALA A 19 7.35 -11.90 20.77
CA ALA A 19 8.29 -11.81 21.89
C ALA A 19 9.52 -10.93 21.53
N GLU A 20 10.03 -11.02 20.31
CA GLU A 20 11.15 -10.20 19.81
C GLU A 20 10.78 -8.71 19.83
N ILE A 21 9.62 -8.34 19.29
CA ILE A 21 9.15 -6.95 19.26
C ILE A 21 8.95 -6.42 20.68
N ILE A 22 8.26 -7.16 21.56
CA ILE A 22 8.04 -6.75 22.94
C ILE A 22 9.36 -6.59 23.71
N LEU A 23 10.32 -7.49 23.50
CA LEU A 23 11.65 -7.40 24.10
C LEU A 23 12.41 -6.17 23.59
N GLY A 24 12.34 -5.89 22.30
CA GLY A 24 12.92 -4.68 21.71
C GLY A 24 12.35 -3.42 22.34
N MET A 25 11.04 -3.29 22.43
CA MET A 25 10.34 -2.15 23.04
C MET A 25 10.69 -2.00 24.54
N SER A 26 10.84 -3.13 25.26
CA SER A 26 11.16 -3.10 26.71
C SER A 26 12.52 -2.50 27.05
N THR A 27 13.40 -2.32 26.08
CA THR A 27 14.69 -1.63 26.24
C THR A 27 14.60 -0.11 26.12
N MET A 28 13.41 0.42 25.83
CA MET A 28 13.11 1.85 25.65
C MET A 28 14.08 2.52 24.63
N PRO A 29 14.19 2.01 23.41
CA PRO A 29 15.09 2.57 22.42
C PRO A 29 14.51 3.84 21.80
N GLU A 30 15.37 4.75 21.35
CA GLU A 30 14.98 5.92 20.55
C GLU A 30 14.58 5.55 19.11
N VAL A 31 15.11 4.43 18.59
CA VAL A 31 14.82 3.92 17.25
C VAL A 31 14.62 2.42 17.27
N ILE A 32 13.51 1.95 16.67
CA ILE A 32 13.22 0.53 16.45
C ILE A 32 13.32 0.23 14.95
N LEU A 33 14.07 -0.81 14.61
CA LEU A 33 14.16 -1.33 13.24
C LEU A 33 13.44 -2.68 13.16
N LEU A 34 12.42 -2.77 12.32
CA LEU A 34 11.61 -3.96 12.10
C LEU A 34 11.79 -4.46 10.66
N ASP A 35 12.58 -5.51 10.49
CA ASP A 35 12.84 -6.10 9.19
C ASP A 35 11.91 -7.31 8.98
N GLU A 36 10.94 -7.16 8.05
CA GLU A 36 9.90 -8.16 7.70
C GLU A 36 9.22 -8.75 8.97
N SER A 37 9.07 -7.95 10.01
CA SER A 37 8.73 -8.43 11.35
C SER A 37 7.26 -8.83 11.50
N PHE A 38 6.41 -8.45 10.56
CA PHE A 38 4.99 -8.83 10.52
C PHE A 38 4.73 -10.15 9.79
N ASP A 39 5.74 -10.71 9.13
CA ASP A 39 5.62 -11.96 8.41
C ASP A 39 5.33 -13.15 9.33
N GLY A 40 4.40 -14.01 8.90
CA GLY A 40 3.99 -15.16 9.67
C GLY A 40 3.12 -14.86 10.88
N LEU A 41 2.69 -13.61 11.08
CA LEU A 41 1.67 -13.24 12.02
C LEU A 41 0.28 -13.44 11.40
N ASP A 42 -0.65 -14.01 12.17
CA ASP A 42 -2.07 -13.98 11.80
C ASP A 42 -2.62 -12.54 11.92
N PRO A 43 -3.72 -12.19 11.20
CA PRO A 43 -4.24 -10.83 11.18
C PRO A 43 -4.54 -10.24 12.55
N ALA A 44 -5.03 -11.05 13.50
CA ALA A 44 -5.35 -10.56 14.84
C ALA A 44 -4.09 -10.17 15.63
N LYS A 45 -3.03 -10.98 15.51
CA LYS A 45 -1.75 -10.68 16.17
C LYS A 45 -1.03 -9.51 15.51
N ARG A 46 -1.14 -9.40 14.17
CA ARG A 46 -0.61 -8.27 13.43
C ARG A 46 -1.23 -6.97 13.93
N ASN A 47 -2.56 -6.89 14.01
CA ASN A 47 -3.25 -5.71 14.53
C ASN A 47 -2.89 -5.40 15.99
N LEU A 48 -2.72 -6.43 16.82
CA LEU A 48 -2.28 -6.25 18.21
C LEU A 48 -0.90 -5.59 18.28
N ILE A 49 0.07 -6.06 17.49
CA ILE A 49 1.42 -5.49 17.46
C ILE A 49 1.42 -4.08 16.87
N LYS A 50 0.62 -3.83 15.81
CA LYS A 50 0.44 -2.47 15.26
C LYS A 50 -0.01 -1.49 16.33
N ASN A 51 -1.09 -1.81 17.05
CA ASN A 51 -1.62 -0.95 18.09
C ASN A 51 -0.60 -0.73 19.23
N LEU A 52 0.12 -1.79 19.62
CA LEU A 52 1.15 -1.71 20.65
C LEU A 52 2.30 -0.78 20.23
N LEU A 53 2.73 -0.83 18.96
CA LEU A 53 3.77 0.06 18.44
C LEU A 53 3.29 1.52 18.40
N LEU A 54 2.05 1.75 17.92
CA LEU A 54 1.47 3.09 17.87
C LEU A 54 1.30 3.70 19.27
N GLU A 55 0.82 2.93 20.25
CA GLU A 55 0.74 3.36 21.65
C GLU A 55 2.13 3.68 22.20
N TYR A 56 3.10 2.81 21.94
CA TYR A 56 4.47 3.02 22.40
C TYR A 56 5.09 4.29 21.81
N MET A 57 4.93 4.54 20.51
CA MET A 57 5.41 5.77 19.86
C MET A 57 4.72 7.03 20.38
N ALA A 58 3.45 6.93 20.79
CA ALA A 58 2.70 8.05 21.36
C ALA A 58 3.12 8.39 22.80
N GLU A 59 3.59 7.40 23.57
CA GLU A 59 4.02 7.57 24.97
C GLU A 59 5.50 7.91 25.09
N GLU A 60 6.32 7.36 24.17
CA GLU A 60 7.78 7.50 24.19
C GLU A 60 8.24 8.21 22.90
N GLU A 61 9.26 9.04 22.97
CA GLU A 61 9.88 9.69 21.80
C GLU A 61 10.69 8.66 20.99
N CYS A 62 9.99 7.74 20.30
CA CYS A 62 10.59 6.65 19.56
C CYS A 62 10.22 6.72 18.07
N SER A 63 11.20 6.53 17.20
CA SER A 63 11.00 6.37 15.77
C SER A 63 11.01 4.89 15.40
N VAL A 64 10.10 4.46 14.51
CA VAL A 64 10.04 3.08 14.03
C VAL A 64 10.27 3.05 12.53
N ILE A 65 11.23 2.23 12.07
CA ILE A 65 11.49 1.97 10.66
C ILE A 65 11.12 0.52 10.39
N ILE A 66 10.25 0.32 9.41
CA ILE A 66 9.68 -0.99 9.07
C ILE A 66 10.02 -1.32 7.62
N SER A 67 10.63 -2.47 7.36
CA SER A 67 10.64 -3.07 6.03
C SER A 67 9.49 -4.06 5.90
N SER A 68 8.79 -4.03 4.77
CA SER A 68 7.75 -4.99 4.43
C SER A 68 7.51 -5.03 2.93
N HIS A 69 7.15 -6.18 2.41
CA HIS A 69 6.61 -6.34 1.06
C HIS A 69 5.08 -6.24 1.03
N ASN A 70 4.43 -6.10 2.17
CA ASN A 70 2.98 -5.93 2.29
C ASN A 70 2.64 -4.44 2.41
N LEU A 71 2.29 -3.83 1.28
CA LEU A 71 1.99 -2.40 1.19
C LEU A 71 0.78 -1.98 2.03
N HIS A 72 -0.20 -2.87 2.21
CA HIS A 72 -1.37 -2.60 3.04
C HIS A 72 -0.97 -2.38 4.52
N ASP A 73 -0.02 -3.17 5.02
CA ASP A 73 0.46 -3.00 6.40
C ASP A 73 1.16 -1.66 6.59
N LEU A 74 1.95 -1.23 5.58
CA LEU A 74 2.66 0.05 5.61
C LEU A 74 1.69 1.24 5.52
N ALA A 75 0.69 1.17 4.63
CA ALA A 75 -0.30 2.23 4.47
C ALA A 75 -1.08 2.55 5.76
N ASP A 76 -1.32 1.53 6.59
CA ASP A 76 -2.08 1.66 7.83
C ASP A 76 -1.24 2.16 9.03
N MET A 77 0.09 2.13 8.92
CA MET A 77 0.98 2.35 10.09
C MET A 77 1.97 3.48 9.90
N CYS A 78 2.43 3.68 8.67
CA CYS A 78 3.52 4.59 8.37
C CYS A 78 2.97 5.95 7.97
N ASP A 79 3.61 7.01 8.42
CA ASP A 79 3.40 8.38 7.98
C ASP A 79 4.26 8.70 6.73
N HIS A 80 5.33 7.94 6.53
CA HIS A 80 6.28 8.11 5.43
C HIS A 80 6.69 6.77 4.81
N ILE A 81 6.80 6.72 3.49
CA ILE A 81 7.15 5.50 2.75
C ILE A 81 8.27 5.79 1.78
N ALA A 82 9.29 4.93 1.81
CA ALA A 82 10.36 4.89 0.83
C ALA A 82 10.32 3.56 0.07
N LEU A 83 10.24 3.63 -1.26
CA LEU A 83 10.27 2.47 -2.13
C LEU A 83 11.68 2.26 -2.66
N ILE A 84 12.24 1.08 -2.37
CA ILE A 84 13.57 0.68 -2.83
C ILE A 84 13.44 -0.26 -4.02
N ASN A 85 14.07 0.11 -5.14
CA ASN A 85 14.21 -0.75 -6.30
C ASN A 85 15.70 -0.96 -6.61
N GLY A 86 16.16 -2.20 -6.43
CA GLY A 86 17.56 -2.55 -6.60
C GLY A 86 18.46 -1.80 -5.60
N LYS A 87 19.16 -0.76 -6.06
CA LYS A 87 20.09 0.04 -5.25
C LYS A 87 19.66 1.50 -5.08
N SER A 88 18.47 1.83 -5.52
CA SER A 88 17.97 3.21 -5.53
C SER A 88 16.63 3.31 -4.82
N ILE A 89 16.40 4.44 -4.15
CA ILE A 89 15.09 4.85 -3.71
C ILE A 89 14.39 5.45 -4.92
N VAL A 90 13.27 4.85 -5.34
CA VAL A 90 12.50 5.28 -6.51
C VAL A 90 11.29 6.11 -6.14
N MET A 91 10.85 6.02 -4.88
CA MET A 91 9.81 6.86 -4.31
C MET A 91 10.15 7.12 -2.83
N ASP A 92 9.93 8.36 -2.40
CA ASP A 92 10.15 8.81 -1.02
C ASP A 92 9.13 9.91 -0.73
N CYS A 93 8.09 9.60 0.03
CA CYS A 93 6.96 10.50 0.22
C CYS A 93 6.14 10.19 1.47
N SER A 94 5.38 11.19 1.92
CA SER A 94 4.37 11.04 2.96
C SER A 94 3.18 10.22 2.45
N VAL A 95 2.59 9.39 3.32
CA VAL A 95 1.37 8.64 3.03
C VAL A 95 0.19 9.58 2.76
N ASP A 96 0.14 10.72 3.47
CA ASP A 96 -0.90 11.73 3.27
C ASP A 96 -0.81 12.38 1.88
N ASP A 97 0.40 12.67 1.40
CA ASP A 97 0.62 13.23 0.07
C ASP A 97 0.18 12.26 -1.03
N ILE A 98 0.40 10.96 -0.82
CA ILE A 98 -0.04 9.91 -1.75
C ILE A 98 -1.56 9.80 -1.74
N SER A 99 -2.16 9.66 -0.57
CA SER A 99 -3.60 9.42 -0.40
C SER A 99 -4.46 10.58 -0.89
N GLY A 100 -3.92 11.82 -0.86
CA GLY A 100 -4.64 13.04 -1.26
C GLY A 100 -4.42 13.47 -2.71
N SER A 101 -3.34 13.01 -3.36
CA SER A 101 -2.90 13.56 -4.64
C SER A 101 -3.32 12.76 -5.87
N ARG A 102 -3.75 11.52 -5.70
CA ARG A 102 -4.09 10.63 -6.81
C ARG A 102 -5.42 9.92 -6.59
N CYS A 103 -6.24 9.89 -7.64
CA CYS A 103 -7.50 9.15 -7.63
C CYS A 103 -7.74 8.44 -8.95
N LYS A 104 -8.59 7.43 -8.88
CA LYS A 104 -9.19 6.77 -10.04
C LYS A 104 -10.64 7.16 -10.16
N PHE A 105 -11.09 7.25 -11.39
CA PHE A 105 -12.49 7.49 -11.73
C PHE A 105 -13.10 6.21 -12.27
N ARG A 106 -14.28 5.87 -11.76
CA ARG A 106 -15.13 4.83 -12.33
C ARG A 106 -16.29 5.52 -13.04
N LEU A 107 -16.43 5.22 -14.30
CA LEU A 107 -17.37 5.87 -15.21
C LEU A 107 -18.26 4.84 -15.87
N VAL A 108 -19.51 5.21 -16.10
CA VAL A 108 -20.44 4.41 -16.93
C VAL A 108 -21.00 5.32 -18.01
N PHE A 109 -21.00 4.84 -19.25
CA PHE A 109 -21.58 5.54 -20.39
C PHE A 109 -22.69 4.73 -21.04
N ASP A 110 -23.59 5.40 -21.74
CA ASP A 110 -24.62 4.78 -22.58
C ASP A 110 -24.06 4.28 -23.92
N ARG A 111 -22.89 4.79 -24.29
CA ARG A 111 -22.14 4.50 -25.52
C ARG A 111 -20.85 3.73 -25.21
N ASP A 112 -20.33 3.10 -26.24
CA ASP A 112 -19.05 2.39 -26.15
C ASP A 112 -17.93 3.40 -26.39
N LEU A 113 -16.98 3.49 -25.44
CA LEU A 113 -15.83 4.38 -25.48
C LEU A 113 -14.55 3.59 -25.28
N GLU A 114 -13.47 4.05 -25.92
CA GLU A 114 -12.13 3.51 -25.80
C GLU A 114 -11.19 4.58 -25.18
N GLU A 115 -10.01 4.19 -24.79
CA GLU A 115 -9.02 5.10 -24.21
C GLU A 115 -8.76 6.34 -25.09
N SER A 116 -8.76 6.15 -26.42
CA SER A 116 -8.57 7.22 -27.41
C SER A 116 -9.65 8.32 -27.39
N ASP A 117 -10.79 8.08 -26.73
CA ASP A 117 -11.86 9.07 -26.61
C ASP A 117 -11.60 10.09 -25.49
N PHE A 118 -10.64 9.82 -24.60
CA PHE A 118 -10.29 10.66 -23.45
C PHE A 118 -9.05 11.52 -23.73
N LYS A 119 -8.96 12.13 -24.92
CA LYS A 119 -7.77 12.87 -25.42
C LYS A 119 -7.33 14.06 -24.57
N ASP A 120 -8.24 14.62 -23.78
CA ASP A 120 -7.97 15.79 -22.94
C ASP A 120 -7.40 15.41 -21.56
N LEU A 121 -7.18 14.11 -21.32
CA LEU A 121 -6.63 13.57 -20.09
C LEU A 121 -5.27 12.89 -20.37
N ASP A 122 -4.34 13.11 -19.48
CA ASP A 122 -3.07 12.37 -19.46
C ASP A 122 -3.26 11.07 -18.64
N ILE A 123 -3.78 10.03 -19.35
CA ILE A 123 -4.18 8.76 -18.73
C ILE A 123 -2.93 7.98 -18.34
N ARG A 124 -2.90 7.51 -17.09
CA ARG A 124 -1.90 6.58 -16.58
C ARG A 124 -2.35 5.13 -16.64
N HIS A 125 -3.57 4.89 -16.22
CA HIS A 125 -4.16 3.57 -16.25
C HIS A 125 -5.56 3.65 -16.84
N PHE A 126 -5.89 2.71 -17.74
CA PHE A 126 -7.21 2.57 -18.34
C PHE A 126 -7.64 1.10 -18.31
N SER A 127 -8.82 0.85 -17.81
CA SER A 127 -9.43 -0.47 -17.78
C SER A 127 -10.90 -0.36 -18.14
N LYS A 128 -11.38 -1.31 -18.96
CA LYS A 128 -12.76 -1.36 -19.43
C LYS A 128 -13.34 -2.73 -19.19
N ASP A 129 -14.48 -2.76 -18.51
CA ASP A 129 -15.31 -3.96 -18.31
C ASP A 129 -16.74 -3.67 -18.75
N GLY A 130 -17.04 -4.05 -19.97
CA GLY A 130 -18.30 -3.74 -20.63
C GLY A 130 -18.51 -2.23 -20.78
N LYS A 131 -19.51 -1.67 -20.07
CA LYS A 131 -19.80 -0.23 -20.06
C LYS A 131 -19.14 0.52 -18.91
N ILE A 132 -18.44 -0.18 -18.05
CA ILE A 132 -17.73 0.40 -16.91
C ILE A 132 -16.30 0.69 -17.35
N ILE A 133 -15.89 1.93 -17.22
CA ILE A 133 -14.53 2.38 -17.48
C ILE A 133 -13.93 2.80 -16.16
N THR A 134 -12.74 2.31 -15.85
CA THR A 134 -11.94 2.77 -14.70
C THR A 134 -10.65 3.35 -15.25
N LEU A 135 -10.37 4.59 -14.88
CA LEU A 135 -9.13 5.26 -15.31
C LEU A 135 -8.51 6.09 -14.17
N SER A 136 -7.20 6.22 -14.21
CA SER A 136 -6.44 7.24 -13.48
C SER A 136 -5.72 8.16 -14.47
N ALA A 137 -5.53 9.42 -14.09
CA ALA A 137 -4.89 10.41 -14.94
C ALA A 137 -4.00 11.35 -14.10
N ASN A 138 -2.93 11.85 -14.74
CA ASN A 138 -2.08 12.89 -14.18
C ASN A 138 -2.81 14.24 -14.12
N GLY A 139 -2.29 15.14 -13.29
CA GLY A 139 -2.75 16.51 -13.19
C GLY A 139 -3.74 16.77 -12.06
N ASP A 140 -4.37 17.92 -12.10
CA ASP A 140 -5.32 18.33 -11.07
C ASP A 140 -6.60 17.49 -11.11
N MET A 141 -6.96 16.92 -9.96
CA MET A 141 -8.06 15.97 -9.85
C MET A 141 -9.42 16.62 -10.13
N ASP A 142 -9.62 17.85 -9.69
CA ASP A 142 -10.89 18.56 -9.86
C ASP A 142 -11.06 19.03 -11.32
N GLU A 143 -9.96 19.35 -11.98
CA GLU A 143 -9.96 19.65 -13.41
C GLU A 143 -10.26 18.40 -14.24
N ASN A 144 -9.62 17.26 -13.92
CA ASN A 144 -9.89 15.98 -14.56
C ASN A 144 -11.35 15.55 -14.35
N GLU A 145 -11.88 15.68 -13.14
CA GLU A 145 -13.27 15.37 -12.86
C GLU A 145 -14.24 16.22 -13.70
N LYS A 146 -13.97 17.54 -13.83
CA LYS A 146 -14.78 18.43 -14.70
C LYS A 146 -14.73 18.01 -16.17
N LYS A 147 -13.54 17.63 -16.69
CA LYS A 147 -13.40 17.14 -18.06
C LYS A 147 -14.24 15.87 -18.27
N LEU A 148 -14.20 14.94 -17.32
CA LEU A 148 -14.97 13.70 -17.36
C LEU A 148 -16.48 13.97 -17.26
N GLN A 149 -16.93 14.88 -16.41
CA GLN A 149 -18.33 15.28 -16.28
C GLN A 149 -18.87 15.89 -17.60
N ASN A 150 -18.05 16.66 -18.33
CA ASN A 150 -18.43 17.25 -19.63
C ASN A 150 -18.66 16.19 -20.72
N MET A 151 -18.15 14.97 -20.54
CA MET A 151 -18.43 13.83 -21.45
C MET A 151 -19.82 13.22 -21.22
N ASN A 152 -20.60 13.71 -20.25
CA ASN A 152 -21.92 13.25 -19.85
C ASN A 152 -21.97 11.73 -19.53
N PRO A 153 -21.19 11.24 -18.56
CA PRO A 153 -21.33 9.89 -18.07
C PRO A 153 -22.69 9.67 -17.38
N LEU A 154 -23.24 8.47 -17.47
CA LEU A 154 -24.42 8.08 -16.68
C LEU A 154 -24.09 8.00 -15.19
N MET A 155 -22.85 7.66 -14.87
CA MET A 155 -22.34 7.61 -13.50
C MET A 155 -20.85 7.99 -13.51
N ILE A 156 -20.46 8.75 -12.50
CA ILE A 156 -19.07 9.06 -12.18
C ILE A 156 -18.86 8.87 -10.69
N GLU A 157 -17.87 8.08 -10.32
CA GLU A 157 -17.43 7.87 -8.95
C GLU A 157 -15.92 8.11 -8.88
N LYS A 158 -15.49 8.77 -7.81
CA LYS A 158 -14.10 9.08 -7.53
C LYS A 158 -13.63 8.28 -6.32
N PHE A 159 -12.51 7.58 -6.47
CA PHE A 159 -11.89 6.79 -5.40
C PHE A 159 -10.43 7.20 -5.25
N PRO A 160 -9.90 7.29 -4.03
CA PRO A 160 -8.47 7.42 -3.85
C PRO A 160 -7.78 6.17 -4.40
N LEU A 161 -6.58 6.33 -4.97
CA LEU A 161 -5.73 5.19 -5.29
C LEU A 161 -5.21 4.57 -4.00
N THR A 162 -5.16 3.25 -3.97
CA THR A 162 -4.47 2.53 -2.91
C THR A 162 -2.95 2.64 -3.09
N LEU A 163 -2.20 2.39 -2.03
CA LEU A 163 -0.74 2.40 -2.10
C LEU A 163 -0.22 1.34 -3.11
N GLU A 164 -0.89 0.18 -3.20
CA GLU A 164 -0.57 -0.85 -4.18
C GLU A 164 -0.76 -0.35 -5.61
N GLU A 165 -1.86 0.35 -5.88
CA GLU A 165 -2.14 0.88 -7.22
C GLU A 165 -1.11 1.95 -7.61
N ILE A 166 -0.75 2.82 -6.68
CA ILE A 166 0.30 3.83 -6.90
C ILE A 166 1.66 3.17 -7.15
N PHE A 167 1.98 2.16 -6.35
CA PHE A 167 3.20 1.36 -6.53
C PHE A 167 3.25 0.74 -7.92
N LEU A 168 2.15 0.13 -8.38
CA LEU A 168 2.06 -0.47 -9.70
C LEU A 168 2.24 0.57 -10.81
N GLU A 169 1.59 1.74 -10.69
CA GLU A 169 1.75 2.84 -11.67
C GLU A 169 3.19 3.36 -11.74
N GLU A 170 3.89 3.48 -10.61
CA GLU A 170 5.30 3.92 -10.60
C GLU A 170 6.25 2.85 -11.19
N MET A 171 5.91 1.58 -11.00
CA MET A 171 6.71 0.47 -11.52
C MET A 171 6.49 0.24 -13.03
N GLU A 172 5.28 0.46 -13.58
CA GLU A 172 5.00 0.35 -15.01
C GLU A 172 5.80 1.36 -15.85
N GLY A 173 6.19 2.49 -15.26
CA GLY A 173 7.09 3.48 -15.87
C GLY A 173 8.58 3.10 -15.85
N SER A 174 8.95 2.02 -15.16
CA SER A 174 10.32 1.50 -15.09
C SER A 174 10.40 0.18 -15.86
N ASP A 175 11.52 -0.07 -16.59
CA ASP A 175 11.81 -1.32 -17.35
C ASP A 175 11.86 -2.59 -16.45
N TYR A 176 10.82 -2.83 -15.62
CA TYR A 176 10.78 -3.93 -14.68
C TYR A 176 9.82 -5.03 -15.11
N ASP A 177 10.30 -6.28 -15.15
CA ASP A 177 9.48 -7.46 -15.46
C ASP A 177 8.76 -7.93 -14.19
N PHE A 178 7.45 -7.72 -14.12
CA PHE A 178 6.56 -8.11 -13.01
C PHE A 178 6.67 -9.58 -12.58
N LYS A 179 7.18 -10.45 -13.45
CA LYS A 179 7.31 -11.89 -13.18
C LYS A 179 8.30 -12.23 -12.07
N ASP A 180 9.19 -11.31 -11.73
CA ASP A 180 10.23 -11.55 -10.72
C ASP A 180 9.77 -11.21 -9.30
N ILE A 181 8.73 -10.36 -9.14
CA ILE A 181 8.24 -9.90 -7.83
C ILE A 181 7.10 -10.76 -7.29
N PHE A 182 6.16 -11.15 -8.13
CA PHE A 182 4.93 -11.85 -7.71
C PHE A 182 4.94 -13.36 -7.95
N GLY A 183 6.09 -13.98 -8.15
CA GLY A 183 6.25 -15.43 -8.29
C GLY A 183 5.11 -16.05 -9.13
N LYS A 184 5.39 -16.82 -10.14
CA LYS A 184 4.47 -17.51 -11.05
C LYS A 184 3.13 -17.83 -10.39
N THR A 185 2.09 -17.13 -10.78
CA THR A 185 0.72 -17.59 -10.56
C THR A 185 0.62 -18.94 -11.27
N GLU A 186 0.60 -20.04 -10.52
CA GLU A 186 0.37 -21.37 -11.07
C GLU A 186 -1.01 -21.36 -11.74
N GLU A 187 -1.02 -21.36 -13.05
CA GLU A 187 -2.19 -21.75 -13.84
C GLU A 187 -2.52 -23.19 -13.47
N LYS A 188 -3.48 -23.37 -12.57
CA LYS A 188 -4.12 -24.68 -12.38
C LYS A 188 -4.93 -25.00 -13.62
N LYS A 189 -4.42 -25.99 -14.36
CA LYS A 189 -5.21 -26.74 -15.36
C LYS A 189 -6.37 -27.48 -14.69
#